data_c507333045541212c87c63af59866ed0
#
_entry.id   c507333045541212c87c63af59866ed0
#
_cell.length_a   1.000
_cell.length_b   1.000
_cell.length_c   1.000
_cell.angle_alpha   90.00
_cell.angle_beta   90.00
_cell.angle_gamma   90.00
#
_symmetry.space_group_name_H-M   'P 1'
#
loop_
_entity.id
_entity.type
_entity.pdbx_description
1 polymer ?
#
loop_
_entity_poly.entity_id
_entity_poly.type
_entity_poly.pdbx_seq_one_letter_code
_entity_poly.pdbx_strand_id
1 'polypeptide(L)'
;KALSELNNLVISEFAFDYIFIDESQDFPDSFIKLCEKVCAHTIFVAGDVFQNIFENKDSEYVEASFILKKCYRTDPRTLMFSHGLGLGVFENTPIMSLKNADWISCGYSVENIGDNNIRLTRAPARRFEDLQAENVPSIFINVINENFVDQAANEVLQIIETLRKENPSLKPEDIGVICLDYGQYVYGLIDTICHKINRNLNWSANNAVVTKQKEPNSVFVSNVNNVKGLEFPFVICISYNVVDSESYRNSLYMTLTRSFLQTYFIMSNYDQEMINIMQARVNEINENNSVIIKESNETIKNKIKLTNDDWGMSLDEFIDSKLQAVDN
;
A
#
# COMPACT_ATOMS: atom_id res chain seq x y z
N LYS A 1 -22.09 12.22 -17.89
CA LYS A 1 -23.17 13.21 -18.06
C LYS A 1 -22.63 14.64 -17.92
N ALA A 2 -22.03 15.04 -16.77
CA ALA A 2 -21.47 16.39 -16.56
C ALA A 2 -20.46 16.80 -17.66
N LEU A 3 -19.49 15.94 -17.99
CA LEU A 3 -18.53 16.21 -19.06
C LEU A 3 -19.22 16.38 -20.44
N SER A 4 -20.25 15.59 -20.74
CA SER A 4 -21.01 15.69 -21.99
C SER A 4 -21.80 17.02 -22.07
N GLU A 5 -22.33 17.49 -20.96
CA GLU A 5 -23.00 18.78 -20.86
C GLU A 5 -22.02 19.93 -21.03
N LEU A 6 -20.87 19.90 -20.34
CA LEU A 6 -19.80 20.89 -20.44
C LEU A 6 -19.15 20.96 -21.83
N ASN A 7 -19.10 19.86 -22.59
CA ASN A 7 -18.58 19.88 -23.95
C ASN A 7 -19.37 20.78 -24.90
N ASN A 8 -20.64 21.07 -24.58
CA ASN A 8 -21.52 21.87 -25.37
C ASN A 8 -21.60 23.36 -24.90
N LEU A 9 -20.89 23.70 -23.81
CA LEU A 9 -20.86 25.04 -23.26
C LEU A 9 -19.60 25.78 -23.69
N VAL A 10 -19.74 27.04 -24.06
CA VAL A 10 -18.59 27.96 -24.19
C VAL A 10 -18.32 28.48 -22.78
N ILE A 11 -17.23 28.03 -22.18
CA ILE A 11 -16.81 28.47 -20.85
C ILE A 11 -16.18 29.85 -21.00
N SER A 12 -16.84 30.87 -20.50
CA SER A 12 -16.38 32.28 -20.53
C SER A 12 -15.48 32.61 -19.33
N GLU A 13 -15.61 31.84 -18.23
CA GLU A 13 -14.83 32.00 -17.02
C GLU A 13 -14.50 30.62 -16.45
N PHE A 14 -13.25 30.40 -16.06
CA PHE A 14 -12.84 29.17 -15.41
C PHE A 14 -13.24 29.20 -13.93
N ALA A 15 -13.56 28.01 -13.39
CA ALA A 15 -13.99 27.90 -12.00
C ALA A 15 -12.79 27.87 -11.01
N PHE A 16 -11.62 27.46 -11.49
CA PHE A 16 -10.42 27.29 -10.68
C PHE A 16 -9.18 27.74 -11.45
N ASP A 17 -8.25 28.39 -10.77
CA ASP A 17 -6.95 28.76 -11.35
C ASP A 17 -6.05 27.51 -11.43
N TYR A 18 -6.00 26.73 -10.36
CA TYR A 18 -5.23 25.48 -10.24
C TYR A 18 -6.08 24.38 -9.62
N ILE A 19 -5.83 23.14 -10.03
CA ILE A 19 -6.47 21.95 -9.46
C ILE A 19 -5.37 20.95 -9.07
N PHE A 20 -5.44 20.44 -7.85
CA PHE A 20 -4.58 19.35 -7.35
C PHE A 20 -5.44 18.12 -7.17
N ILE A 21 -5.09 17.02 -7.83
CA ILE A 21 -5.78 15.74 -7.76
C ILE A 21 -4.80 14.76 -7.12
N ASP A 22 -5.11 14.34 -5.91
CA ASP A 22 -4.41 13.26 -5.23
C ASP A 22 -5.14 11.93 -5.44
N GLU A 23 -4.43 10.81 -5.31
CA GLU A 23 -4.97 9.45 -5.53
C GLU A 23 -5.72 9.34 -6.88
N SER A 24 -5.13 9.84 -7.95
CA SER A 24 -5.78 9.97 -9.27
C SER A 24 -6.30 8.65 -9.84
N GLN A 25 -5.75 7.51 -9.43
CA GLN A 25 -6.20 6.18 -9.80
C GLN A 25 -7.66 5.88 -9.38
N ASP A 26 -8.21 6.66 -8.42
CA ASP A 26 -9.59 6.50 -7.96
C ASP A 26 -10.61 7.19 -8.86
N PHE A 27 -10.15 8.04 -9.76
CA PHE A 27 -11.03 8.84 -10.60
C PHE A 27 -11.05 8.30 -12.03
N PRO A 28 -12.25 8.26 -12.66
CA PRO A 28 -12.32 7.93 -14.07
C PRO A 28 -11.72 9.04 -14.93
N ASP A 29 -11.22 8.71 -16.11
CA ASP A 29 -10.67 9.67 -17.08
C ASP A 29 -11.62 10.83 -17.39
N SER A 30 -12.92 10.57 -17.36
CA SER A 30 -13.94 11.61 -17.56
C SER A 30 -13.93 12.67 -16.46
N PHE A 31 -13.49 12.34 -15.24
CA PHE A 31 -13.33 13.31 -14.17
C PHE A 31 -12.10 14.19 -14.42
N ILE A 32 -10.98 13.61 -14.80
CA ILE A 32 -9.75 14.35 -15.13
C ILE A 32 -10.05 15.33 -16.29
N LYS A 33 -10.69 14.86 -17.36
CA LYS A 33 -11.12 15.68 -18.48
C LYS A 33 -12.13 16.78 -18.09
N LEU A 34 -12.94 16.56 -17.06
CA LEU A 34 -13.82 17.59 -16.52
C LEU A 34 -13.00 18.67 -15.81
N CYS A 35 -12.02 18.27 -14.98
CA CYS A 35 -11.11 19.19 -14.31
C CYS A 35 -10.33 20.04 -15.33
N GLU A 36 -9.83 19.46 -16.42
CA GLU A 36 -9.14 20.16 -17.51
C GLU A 36 -9.99 21.28 -18.13
N LYS A 37 -11.30 21.09 -18.18
CA LYS A 37 -12.21 22.09 -18.78
C LYS A 37 -12.52 23.26 -17.86
N VAL A 38 -12.44 23.09 -16.56
CA VAL A 38 -12.80 24.11 -15.58
C VAL A 38 -11.59 24.78 -14.91
N CYS A 39 -10.39 24.33 -15.24
CA CYS A 39 -9.12 24.86 -14.75
C CYS A 39 -8.54 25.87 -15.75
N ALA A 40 -8.16 27.07 -15.25
CA ALA A 40 -7.58 28.12 -16.09
C ALA A 40 -6.11 27.84 -16.46
N HIS A 41 -5.33 27.29 -15.53
CA HIS A 41 -3.89 27.20 -15.70
C HIS A 41 -3.39 25.76 -15.69
N THR A 42 -3.18 25.16 -14.52
CA THR A 42 -2.52 23.87 -14.41
C THR A 42 -3.25 22.91 -13.49
N ILE A 43 -3.31 21.65 -13.91
CA ILE A 43 -3.76 20.54 -13.07
C ILE A 43 -2.55 19.72 -12.68
N PHE A 44 -2.37 19.54 -11.37
CA PHE A 44 -1.38 18.64 -10.80
C PHE A 44 -2.08 17.33 -10.44
N VAL A 45 -1.61 16.24 -11.04
CA VAL A 45 -2.20 14.91 -10.85
C VAL A 45 -1.17 14.03 -10.17
N ALA A 46 -1.48 13.59 -8.96
CA ALA A 46 -0.66 12.64 -8.22
C ALA A 46 -1.39 11.29 -8.09
N GLY A 47 -0.65 10.21 -8.13
CA GLY A 47 -1.17 8.85 -7.99
C GLY A 47 -0.10 7.84 -7.61
N ASP A 48 -0.52 6.72 -7.06
CA ASP A 48 0.37 5.62 -6.75
C ASP A 48 0.56 4.75 -8.00
N VAL A 49 1.80 4.68 -8.45
CA VAL A 49 2.20 3.90 -9.61
C VAL A 49 1.86 2.42 -9.45
N PHE A 50 2.04 1.86 -8.24
CA PHE A 50 1.74 0.45 -8.00
C PHE A 50 0.24 0.18 -7.96
N GLN A 51 -0.57 1.10 -7.48
CA GLN A 51 -2.03 0.96 -7.56
C GLN A 51 -2.52 1.04 -9.02
N ASN A 52 -1.90 1.88 -9.87
CA ASN A 52 -2.20 1.94 -11.30
C ASN A 52 -1.74 0.70 -12.08
N ILE A 53 -0.67 0.05 -11.66
CA ILE A 53 -0.17 -1.18 -12.27
C ILE A 53 -1.23 -2.29 -12.20
N PHE A 54 -2.02 -2.30 -11.16
CA PHE A 54 -3.01 -3.31 -10.87
C PHE A 54 -4.40 -3.03 -11.51
N GLU A 55 -4.67 -1.85 -12.00
CA GLU A 55 -5.90 -1.59 -12.73
C GLU A 55 -5.68 -1.82 -14.24
N ASN A 56 -6.41 -2.80 -14.81
CA ASN A 56 -6.49 -3.05 -16.24
C ASN A 56 -7.22 -1.88 -16.94
N LYS A 57 -6.62 -0.70 -16.93
CA LYS A 57 -7.01 0.35 -17.87
C LYS A 57 -6.22 0.11 -19.16
N ASP A 58 -6.90 0.09 -20.29
CA ASP A 58 -6.34 -0.03 -21.64
C ASP A 58 -5.35 1.11 -22.02
N SER A 59 -4.99 1.97 -21.07
CA SER A 59 -3.98 3.00 -21.25
C SER A 59 -2.59 2.37 -21.28
N GLU A 60 -1.96 2.41 -22.44
CA GLU A 60 -0.65 1.78 -22.68
C GLU A 60 0.45 2.32 -21.78
N TYR A 61 0.33 3.55 -21.25
CA TYR A 61 1.35 4.20 -20.41
C TYR A 61 0.73 5.23 -19.47
N VAL A 62 1.27 5.35 -18.24
CA VAL A 62 1.10 6.52 -17.40
C VAL A 62 2.28 7.45 -17.68
N GLU A 63 2.04 8.58 -18.34
CA GLU A 63 3.05 9.62 -18.50
C GLU A 63 3.19 10.36 -17.16
N ALA A 64 4.38 10.31 -16.58
CA ALA A 64 4.70 11.02 -15.34
C ALA A 64 5.73 12.12 -15.62
N SER A 65 5.45 13.32 -15.13
CA SER A 65 6.41 14.43 -15.20
C SER A 65 7.44 14.36 -14.08
N PHE A 66 7.09 13.71 -12.96
CA PHE A 66 7.95 13.53 -11.82
C PHE A 66 7.62 12.23 -11.08
N ILE A 67 8.63 11.51 -10.58
CA ILE A 67 8.46 10.30 -9.79
C ILE A 67 9.07 10.48 -8.40
N LEU A 68 8.24 10.33 -7.36
CA LEU A 68 8.70 10.23 -5.98
C LEU A 68 9.24 8.82 -5.73
N LYS A 69 10.57 8.66 -5.77
CA LYS A 69 11.25 7.37 -5.57
C LYS A 69 11.32 6.93 -4.09
N LYS A 70 11.20 7.87 -3.15
CA LYS A 70 11.30 7.60 -1.71
C LYS A 70 9.92 7.45 -1.09
N CYS A 71 9.68 6.35 -0.42
CA CYS A 71 8.54 6.19 0.46
C CYS A 71 8.94 6.63 1.88
N TYR A 72 8.32 7.69 2.37
CA TYR A 72 8.59 8.23 3.71
C TYR A 72 7.65 7.66 4.78
N ARG A 73 6.60 6.98 4.37
CA ARG A 73 5.54 6.49 5.24
C ARG A 73 5.83 5.11 5.80
N THR A 74 6.09 4.15 4.92
CA THR A 74 6.17 2.72 5.24
C THR A 74 7.63 2.29 5.39
N ASP A 75 7.91 1.43 6.38
CA ASP A 75 9.23 0.80 6.51
C ASP A 75 9.61 0.09 5.20
N PRO A 76 10.84 0.28 4.70
CA PRO A 76 11.28 -0.32 3.43
C PRO A 76 11.10 -1.83 3.36
N ARG A 77 11.24 -2.55 4.49
CA ARG A 77 11.06 -4.01 4.57
C ARG A 77 9.61 -4.40 4.37
N THR A 78 8.69 -3.70 5.05
CA THR A 78 7.24 -3.87 4.84
C THR A 78 6.86 -3.56 3.40
N LEU A 79 7.45 -2.52 2.81
CA LEU A 79 7.19 -2.15 1.43
C LEU A 79 7.72 -3.21 0.44
N MET A 80 8.94 -3.74 0.64
CA MET A 80 9.48 -4.84 -0.18
C MET A 80 8.59 -6.08 -0.12
N PHE A 81 8.14 -6.46 1.07
CA PHE A 81 7.24 -7.59 1.25
C PHE A 81 5.89 -7.36 0.57
N SER A 82 5.33 -6.16 0.72
CA SER A 82 4.05 -5.78 0.10
C SER A 82 4.11 -5.80 -1.42
N HIS A 83 5.21 -5.31 -2.02
CA HIS A 83 5.45 -5.41 -3.45
C HIS A 83 5.60 -6.87 -3.89
N GLY A 84 6.37 -7.65 -3.15
CA GLY A 84 6.60 -9.06 -3.46
C GLY A 84 5.31 -9.87 -3.52
N LEU A 85 4.42 -9.68 -2.57
CA LEU A 85 3.10 -10.33 -2.54
C LEU A 85 2.13 -9.73 -3.55
N GLY A 86 2.07 -8.40 -3.64
CA GLY A 86 1.18 -7.72 -4.56
C GLY A 86 1.44 -8.09 -6.02
N LEU A 87 2.71 -8.12 -6.43
CA LEU A 87 3.13 -8.48 -7.78
C LEU A 87 3.25 -10.00 -8.00
N GLY A 88 3.18 -10.81 -6.92
CA GLY A 88 3.38 -12.25 -7.00
C GLY A 88 4.82 -12.67 -7.32
N VAL A 89 5.82 -11.78 -7.21
CA VAL A 89 7.21 -12.09 -7.60
C VAL A 89 7.91 -13.04 -6.64
N PHE A 90 7.30 -13.39 -5.53
CA PHE A 90 7.76 -14.45 -4.62
C PHE A 90 7.36 -15.85 -5.10
N GLU A 91 6.44 -15.93 -6.03
CA GLU A 91 5.85 -17.17 -6.54
C GLU A 91 6.58 -17.64 -7.81
N ASN A 92 6.36 -18.90 -8.18
CA ASN A 92 6.97 -19.47 -9.39
C ASN A 92 6.44 -18.80 -10.66
N THR A 93 5.19 -18.36 -10.65
CA THR A 93 4.54 -17.64 -11.74
C THR A 93 4.08 -16.28 -11.22
N PRO A 94 4.83 -15.20 -11.46
CA PRO A 94 4.43 -13.86 -11.02
C PRO A 94 3.13 -13.43 -11.70
N ILE A 95 2.30 -12.70 -10.96
CA ILE A 95 1.11 -12.04 -11.54
C ILE A 95 1.58 -10.91 -12.46
N MET A 96 2.61 -10.19 -12.02
CA MET A 96 3.25 -9.14 -12.78
C MET A 96 4.74 -9.14 -12.53
N SER A 97 5.53 -9.06 -13.59
CA SER A 97 6.97 -8.94 -13.50
C SER A 97 7.41 -7.52 -13.88
N LEU A 98 8.39 -6.97 -13.18
CA LEU A 98 9.01 -5.70 -13.48
C LEU A 98 10.44 -5.91 -13.99
N LYS A 99 10.88 -5.08 -14.93
CA LYS A 99 12.26 -5.02 -15.37
C LYS A 99 13.12 -4.30 -14.32
N ASN A 100 14.42 -4.46 -14.42
CA ASN A 100 15.39 -3.76 -13.56
C ASN A 100 15.18 -2.25 -13.56
N ALA A 101 14.92 -1.65 -14.74
CA ALA A 101 14.66 -0.22 -14.87
C ALA A 101 13.40 0.22 -14.12
N ASP A 102 12.35 -0.60 -14.13
CA ASP A 102 11.10 -0.30 -13.43
C ASP A 102 11.30 -0.37 -11.91
N TRP A 103 12.04 -1.39 -11.42
CA TRP A 103 12.42 -1.47 -10.01
C TRP A 103 13.21 -0.24 -9.54
N ILE A 104 14.19 0.21 -10.36
CA ILE A 104 14.97 1.43 -10.07
C ILE A 104 14.05 2.66 -10.05
N SER A 105 13.13 2.78 -10.98
CA SER A 105 12.14 3.87 -11.02
C SER A 105 11.25 3.89 -9.78
N CYS A 106 10.97 2.72 -9.21
CA CYS A 106 10.23 2.57 -7.96
C CYS A 106 11.09 2.78 -6.71
N GLY A 107 12.35 3.18 -6.85
CA GLY A 107 13.26 3.52 -5.76
C GLY A 107 14.00 2.35 -5.14
N TYR A 108 14.14 1.24 -5.87
CA TYR A 108 15.00 0.12 -5.48
C TYR A 108 16.40 0.25 -6.06
N SER A 109 17.37 -0.26 -5.32
CA SER A 109 18.67 -0.63 -5.87
C SER A 109 18.59 -2.08 -6.34
N VAL A 110 19.08 -2.36 -7.55
CA VAL A 110 19.03 -3.67 -8.19
C VAL A 110 20.46 -4.17 -8.40
N GLU A 111 20.78 -5.32 -7.82
CA GLU A 111 22.06 -6.00 -8.00
C GLU A 111 21.82 -7.33 -8.71
N ASN A 112 22.49 -7.57 -9.82
CA ASN A 112 22.48 -8.87 -10.50
C ASN A 112 23.41 -9.83 -9.73
N ILE A 113 22.86 -10.95 -9.25
CA ILE A 113 23.61 -11.94 -8.47
C ILE A 113 23.86 -13.26 -9.21
N GLY A 114 23.53 -13.31 -10.51
CA GLY A 114 23.68 -14.49 -11.36
C GLY A 114 22.45 -15.41 -11.34
N ASP A 115 22.48 -16.44 -12.20
CA ASP A 115 21.43 -17.45 -12.33
C ASP A 115 20.01 -16.89 -12.54
N ASN A 116 19.89 -15.78 -13.31
CA ASN A 116 18.65 -15.05 -13.51
C ASN A 116 18.00 -14.55 -12.21
N ASN A 117 18.81 -14.24 -11.19
CA ASN A 117 18.33 -13.65 -9.95
C ASN A 117 18.87 -12.24 -9.77
N ILE A 118 18.05 -11.40 -9.17
CA ILE A 118 18.42 -10.05 -8.75
C ILE A 118 18.14 -9.89 -7.26
N ARG A 119 19.00 -9.13 -6.59
CA ARG A 119 18.78 -8.65 -5.24
C ARG A 119 18.20 -7.26 -5.28
N LEU A 120 17.07 -7.08 -4.63
CA LEU A 120 16.41 -5.80 -4.43
C LEU A 120 16.71 -5.29 -3.03
N THR A 121 17.17 -4.05 -2.93
CA THR A 121 17.33 -3.32 -1.68
C THR A 121 16.64 -1.98 -1.77
N ARG A 122 16.25 -1.42 -0.63
CA ARG A 122 15.65 -0.09 -0.57
C ARG A 122 16.22 0.67 0.61
N ALA A 123 16.76 1.87 0.35
CA ALA A 123 17.29 2.72 1.41
C ALA A 123 16.17 3.17 2.35
N PRO A 124 16.36 3.12 3.68
CA PRO A 124 15.40 3.64 4.64
C PRO A 124 15.26 5.15 4.52
N ALA A 125 14.07 5.67 4.79
CA ALA A 125 13.92 7.06 5.16
C ALA A 125 14.51 7.25 6.58
N ARG A 126 15.01 8.46 6.88
CA ARG A 126 15.71 8.77 8.14
C ARG A 126 15.03 8.22 9.41
N ARG A 127 13.71 8.27 9.46
CA ARG A 127 12.91 7.77 10.59
C ARG A 127 12.99 6.25 10.81
N PHE A 128 13.48 5.48 9.84
CA PHE A 128 13.59 4.02 9.91
C PHE A 128 15.03 3.54 10.05
N GLU A 129 16.02 4.44 9.97
CA GLU A 129 17.44 4.09 10.04
C GLU A 129 17.78 3.40 11.36
N ASP A 130 17.30 3.96 12.47
CA ASP A 130 17.54 3.39 13.82
C ASP A 130 16.87 2.01 13.96
N LEU A 131 15.63 1.83 13.48
CA LEU A 131 14.93 0.55 13.54
C LEU A 131 15.65 -0.55 12.73
N GLN A 132 16.24 -0.19 11.59
CA GLN A 132 17.04 -1.13 10.82
C GLN A 132 18.39 -1.42 11.48
N ALA A 133 19.05 -0.41 12.04
CA ALA A 133 20.32 -0.57 12.75
C ALA A 133 20.17 -1.46 13.99
N GLU A 134 19.05 -1.39 14.68
CA GLU A 134 18.72 -2.22 15.85
C GLU A 134 18.11 -3.58 15.48
N ASN A 135 17.96 -3.88 14.17
CA ASN A 135 17.33 -5.09 13.65
C ASN A 135 15.90 -5.35 14.20
N VAL A 136 15.14 -4.29 14.47
CA VAL A 136 13.74 -4.42 14.89
C VAL A 136 12.91 -4.95 13.71
N PRO A 137 12.29 -6.14 13.79
CA PRO A 137 11.50 -6.67 12.69
C PRO A 137 10.30 -5.76 12.37
N SER A 138 9.98 -5.61 11.08
CA SER A 138 8.83 -4.81 10.65
C SER A 138 7.65 -5.64 10.16
N ILE A 139 7.86 -6.95 9.90
CA ILE A 139 6.83 -7.84 9.36
C ILE A 139 6.81 -9.14 10.15
N PHE A 140 5.59 -9.61 10.46
CA PHE A 140 5.32 -10.85 11.16
C PHE A 140 4.22 -11.63 10.45
N ILE A 141 4.34 -12.97 10.40
CA ILE A 141 3.32 -13.88 9.87
C ILE A 141 2.87 -14.81 10.97
N ASN A 142 1.56 -14.82 11.23
CA ASN A 142 0.91 -15.65 12.22
C ASN A 142 -0.06 -16.61 11.51
N VAL A 143 0.15 -17.93 11.70
CA VAL A 143 -0.63 -18.96 11.01
C VAL A 143 -1.62 -19.61 11.97
N ILE A 144 -2.88 -19.64 11.56
CA ILE A 144 -4.00 -20.22 12.34
C ILE A 144 -4.32 -21.60 11.78
N ASN A 145 -4.29 -22.61 12.64
CA ASN A 145 -4.48 -24.01 12.25
C ASN A 145 -5.94 -24.47 12.21
N GLU A 146 -6.76 -23.99 13.14
CA GLU A 146 -8.16 -24.44 13.30
C GLU A 146 -9.05 -23.28 13.73
N ASN A 147 -10.37 -23.42 13.53
CA ASN A 147 -11.37 -22.44 14.00
C ASN A 147 -10.98 -20.99 13.69
N PHE A 148 -10.70 -20.71 12.42
CA PHE A 148 -10.05 -19.47 11.97
C PHE A 148 -10.64 -18.20 12.61
N VAL A 149 -11.96 -18.04 12.64
CA VAL A 149 -12.60 -16.83 13.16
C VAL A 149 -12.26 -16.58 14.64
N ASP A 150 -12.39 -17.61 15.49
CA ASP A 150 -12.15 -17.43 16.92
C ASP A 150 -10.66 -17.34 17.24
N GLN A 151 -9.82 -18.13 16.57
CA GLN A 151 -8.38 -18.13 16.78
C GLN A 151 -7.72 -16.86 16.21
N ALA A 152 -8.13 -16.37 15.04
CA ALA A 152 -7.64 -15.11 14.51
C ALA A 152 -7.99 -13.94 15.45
N ALA A 153 -9.19 -13.93 16.03
CA ALA A 153 -9.56 -12.92 17.01
C ALA A 153 -8.74 -13.03 18.32
N ASN A 154 -8.39 -14.24 18.77
CA ASN A 154 -7.48 -14.43 19.90
C ASN A 154 -6.06 -13.96 19.57
N GLU A 155 -5.58 -14.26 18.37
CA GLU A 155 -4.26 -13.82 17.91
C GLU A 155 -4.14 -12.30 17.86
N VAL A 156 -5.18 -11.60 17.40
CA VAL A 156 -5.26 -10.13 17.46
C VAL A 156 -5.06 -9.63 18.90
N LEU A 157 -5.72 -10.26 19.89
CA LEU A 157 -5.54 -9.88 21.29
C LEU A 157 -4.12 -10.09 21.78
N GLN A 158 -3.51 -11.23 21.45
CA GLN A 158 -2.12 -11.54 21.85
C GLN A 158 -1.13 -10.55 21.24
N ILE A 159 -1.30 -10.21 19.97
CA ILE A 159 -0.49 -9.18 19.30
C ILE A 159 -0.64 -7.84 20.01
N ILE A 160 -1.86 -7.39 20.30
CA ILE A 160 -2.11 -6.12 21.01
C ILE A 160 -1.49 -6.14 22.41
N GLU A 161 -1.62 -7.23 23.15
CA GLU A 161 -1.01 -7.36 24.48
C GLU A 161 0.52 -7.31 24.43
N THR A 162 1.13 -7.95 23.43
CA THR A 162 2.57 -7.91 23.19
C THR A 162 3.02 -6.48 22.87
N LEU A 163 2.34 -5.84 21.93
CA LEU A 163 2.62 -4.44 21.57
C LEU A 163 2.51 -3.48 22.77
N ARG A 164 1.54 -3.68 23.65
CA ARG A 164 1.36 -2.87 24.87
C ARG A 164 2.50 -3.06 25.87
N LYS A 165 3.06 -4.27 25.96
CA LYS A 165 4.20 -4.55 26.84
C LYS A 165 5.49 -3.92 26.31
N GLU A 166 5.69 -3.99 25.00
CA GLU A 166 6.89 -3.48 24.33
C GLU A 166 6.84 -1.95 24.16
N ASN A 167 5.65 -1.38 24.02
CA ASN A 167 5.43 0.04 23.78
C ASN A 167 4.51 0.66 24.84
N PRO A 168 5.04 1.13 25.98
CA PRO A 168 4.22 1.68 27.08
C PRO A 168 3.39 2.92 26.71
N SER A 169 3.78 3.64 25.64
CA SER A 169 3.06 4.81 25.13
C SER A 169 1.98 4.48 24.08
N LEU A 170 1.82 3.20 23.74
CA LEU A 170 0.87 2.74 22.72
C LEU A 170 -0.57 3.10 23.11
N LYS A 171 -1.30 3.64 22.16
CA LYS A 171 -2.73 3.98 22.30
C LYS A 171 -3.58 3.10 21.41
N PRO A 172 -4.90 2.93 21.74
CA PRO A 172 -5.81 2.14 20.91
C PRO A 172 -5.84 2.59 19.43
N GLU A 173 -5.84 3.91 19.18
CA GLU A 173 -5.86 4.49 17.83
C GLU A 173 -4.60 4.25 17.00
N ASP A 174 -3.53 3.75 17.60
CA ASP A 174 -2.30 3.40 16.90
C ASP A 174 -2.39 2.06 16.15
N ILE A 175 -3.47 1.31 16.37
CA ILE A 175 -3.66 -0.02 15.81
C ILE A 175 -4.83 -0.06 14.82
N GLY A 176 -4.53 -0.55 13.61
CA GLY A 176 -5.52 -0.90 12.59
C GLY A 176 -5.60 -2.42 12.40
N VAL A 177 -6.78 -3.01 12.62
CA VAL A 177 -7.08 -4.42 12.31
C VAL A 177 -7.93 -4.47 11.06
N ILE A 178 -7.42 -5.09 10.00
CA ILE A 178 -8.03 -5.01 8.67
C ILE A 178 -8.22 -6.42 8.10
N CYS A 179 -9.48 -6.78 7.83
CA CYS A 179 -9.84 -8.04 7.19
C CYS A 179 -9.89 -7.86 5.67
N LEU A 180 -9.11 -8.67 4.93
CA LEU A 180 -9.00 -8.59 3.47
C LEU A 180 -10.09 -9.33 2.72
N ASP A 181 -10.65 -10.39 3.30
CA ASP A 181 -11.58 -11.26 2.62
C ASP A 181 -12.96 -10.61 2.40
N TYR A 182 -13.70 -11.14 1.42
CA TYR A 182 -15.02 -10.65 1.01
C TYR A 182 -16.17 -11.63 1.36
N GLY A 183 -16.09 -12.36 2.46
CA GLY A 183 -17.14 -13.29 2.88
C GLY A 183 -18.04 -12.73 3.98
N GLN A 184 -19.24 -13.29 4.13
CA GLN A 184 -20.12 -12.91 5.25
C GLN A 184 -19.48 -13.17 6.63
N TYR A 185 -18.61 -14.16 6.73
CA TYR A 185 -17.89 -14.47 7.96
C TYR A 185 -17.00 -13.32 8.46
N VAL A 186 -16.56 -12.43 7.56
CA VAL A 186 -15.72 -11.26 7.88
C VAL A 186 -16.43 -10.34 8.87
N TYR A 187 -17.72 -10.12 8.70
CA TYR A 187 -18.49 -9.30 9.62
C TYR A 187 -18.54 -9.92 11.02
N GLY A 188 -18.77 -11.24 11.09
CA GLY A 188 -18.73 -11.98 12.37
C GLY A 188 -17.34 -11.97 13.02
N LEU A 189 -16.28 -12.05 12.23
CA LEU A 189 -14.90 -11.92 12.70
C LEU A 189 -14.64 -10.52 13.29
N ILE A 190 -15.01 -9.46 12.57
CA ILE A 190 -14.88 -8.06 13.03
C ILE A 190 -15.64 -7.85 14.35
N ASP A 191 -16.88 -8.30 14.43
CA ASP A 191 -17.67 -8.19 15.66
C ASP A 191 -17.03 -8.96 16.82
N THR A 192 -16.51 -10.17 16.56
CA THR A 192 -15.80 -11.00 17.54
C THR A 192 -14.54 -10.29 18.04
N ILE A 193 -13.74 -9.72 17.16
CA ILE A 193 -12.54 -8.95 17.51
C ILE A 193 -12.91 -7.75 18.39
N CYS A 194 -13.87 -6.93 17.95
CA CYS A 194 -14.34 -5.78 18.73
C CYS A 194 -14.82 -6.18 20.13
N HIS A 195 -15.63 -7.24 20.21
CA HIS A 195 -16.13 -7.74 21.49
C HIS A 195 -14.99 -8.19 22.41
N LYS A 196 -14.03 -8.96 21.88
CA LYS A 196 -12.89 -9.45 22.67
C LYS A 196 -11.98 -8.32 23.13
N ILE A 197 -11.67 -7.32 22.30
CA ILE A 197 -10.87 -6.14 22.66
C ILE A 197 -11.56 -5.40 23.83
N ASN A 198 -12.84 -5.06 23.65
CA ASN A 198 -13.61 -4.33 24.67
C ASN A 198 -13.65 -5.08 26.01
N ARG A 199 -13.83 -6.40 25.98
CA ARG A 199 -13.99 -7.22 27.19
C ARG A 199 -12.67 -7.51 27.89
N ASN A 200 -11.60 -7.84 27.11
CA ASN A 200 -10.38 -8.43 27.69
C ASN A 200 -9.27 -7.40 27.89
N LEU A 201 -9.20 -6.35 27.06
CA LEU A 201 -8.10 -5.39 27.10
C LEU A 201 -8.46 -4.09 27.83
N ASN A 202 -9.73 -3.89 28.17
CA ASN A 202 -10.24 -2.62 28.68
C ASN A 202 -9.93 -1.43 27.76
N TRP A 203 -9.90 -1.69 26.46
CA TRP A 203 -9.76 -0.74 25.38
C TRP A 203 -11.03 -0.69 24.55
N SER A 204 -11.32 0.46 23.94
CA SER A 204 -12.41 0.56 22.97
C SER A 204 -11.96 0.03 21.61
N ALA A 205 -12.86 -0.68 20.93
CA ALA A 205 -12.71 -1.06 19.53
C ALA A 205 -13.83 -0.46 18.70
N ASN A 206 -13.47 0.18 17.60
CA ASN A 206 -14.39 0.77 16.64
C ASN A 206 -14.63 -0.19 15.48
N ASN A 207 -15.86 -0.71 15.34
CA ASN A 207 -16.27 -1.41 14.13
C ASN A 207 -16.48 -0.39 12.99
N ALA A 208 -15.41 -0.10 12.25
CA ALA A 208 -15.43 0.91 11.19
C ALA A 208 -16.17 0.46 9.92
N VAL A 209 -16.62 -0.78 9.83
CA VAL A 209 -17.59 -1.19 8.80
C VAL A 209 -18.94 -0.53 9.04
N VAL A 210 -19.29 -0.29 10.29
CA VAL A 210 -20.54 0.38 10.69
C VAL A 210 -20.38 1.89 10.70
N THR A 211 -19.34 2.40 11.39
CA THR A 211 -19.17 3.85 11.61
C THR A 211 -18.62 4.59 10.38
N LYS A 212 -17.96 3.88 9.46
CA LYS A 212 -17.30 4.42 8.24
C LYS A 212 -16.20 5.45 8.50
N GLN A 213 -15.69 5.53 9.71
CA GLN A 213 -14.67 6.49 10.10
C GLN A 213 -13.77 5.95 11.22
N LYS A 214 -12.60 6.56 11.39
CA LYS A 214 -11.70 6.29 12.51
C LYS A 214 -12.20 7.08 13.74
N GLU A 215 -12.40 6.39 14.86
CA GLU A 215 -12.79 7.01 16.12
C GLU A 215 -11.57 7.17 17.05
N PRO A 216 -11.46 8.30 17.77
CA PRO A 216 -10.37 8.52 18.71
C PRO A 216 -10.43 7.53 19.89
N ASN A 217 -9.27 7.23 20.47
CA ASN A 217 -9.11 6.31 21.61
C ASN A 217 -9.71 4.91 21.38
N SER A 218 -9.79 4.45 20.13
CA SER A 218 -10.35 3.15 19.77
C SER A 218 -9.46 2.42 18.78
N VAL A 219 -9.29 1.11 18.94
CA VAL A 219 -8.69 0.26 17.93
C VAL A 219 -9.59 0.26 16.70
N PHE A 220 -9.03 0.60 15.54
CA PHE A 220 -9.74 0.57 14.28
C PHE A 220 -9.88 -0.88 13.81
N VAL A 221 -11.11 -1.37 13.64
CA VAL A 221 -11.37 -2.72 13.12
C VAL A 221 -12.30 -2.63 11.93
N SER A 222 -11.85 -3.10 10.77
CA SER A 222 -12.61 -2.96 9.52
C SER A 222 -12.27 -4.01 8.47
N ASN A 223 -12.99 -3.96 7.36
CA ASN A 223 -12.57 -4.57 6.12
C ASN A 223 -11.76 -3.56 5.27
N VAL A 224 -11.23 -4.02 4.15
CA VAL A 224 -10.39 -3.24 3.23
C VAL A 224 -11.06 -1.98 2.68
N ASN A 225 -12.40 -1.95 2.57
CA ASN A 225 -13.11 -0.85 1.91
C ASN A 225 -13.06 0.49 2.68
N ASN A 226 -12.76 0.47 3.97
CA ASN A 226 -12.79 1.68 4.80
C ASN A 226 -11.39 2.09 5.30
N VAL A 227 -10.31 1.52 4.77
CA VAL A 227 -8.94 1.78 5.24
C VAL A 227 -8.17 2.75 4.36
N LYS A 228 -8.69 3.05 3.18
CA LYS A 228 -8.03 3.95 2.24
C LYS A 228 -7.83 5.34 2.84
N GLY A 229 -6.64 5.91 2.65
CA GLY A 229 -6.27 7.21 3.24
C GLY A 229 -5.90 7.17 4.73
N LEU A 230 -6.10 6.05 5.42
CA LEU A 230 -5.72 5.90 6.82
C LEU A 230 -4.29 5.37 6.96
N GLU A 231 -3.68 5.67 8.11
CA GLU A 231 -2.35 5.22 8.49
C GLU A 231 -2.32 4.86 9.97
N PHE A 232 -1.50 3.85 10.29
CA PHE A 232 -1.36 3.34 11.65
C PHE A 232 0.11 3.02 11.94
N PRO A 233 0.61 3.23 13.16
CA PRO A 233 1.88 2.65 13.60
C PRO A 233 1.92 1.13 13.40
N PHE A 234 0.84 0.44 13.76
CA PHE A 234 0.73 -1.01 13.73
C PHE A 234 -0.50 -1.44 12.93
N VAL A 235 -0.29 -2.33 11.98
CA VAL A 235 -1.39 -2.93 11.21
C VAL A 235 -1.43 -4.44 11.45
N ILE A 236 -2.61 -4.95 11.76
CA ILE A 236 -2.89 -6.38 11.80
C ILE A 236 -3.81 -6.70 10.62
N CYS A 237 -3.24 -7.31 9.61
CA CYS A 237 -3.93 -7.72 8.40
C CYS A 237 -4.40 -9.18 8.56
N ILE A 238 -5.65 -9.47 8.26
CA ILE A 238 -6.23 -10.80 8.41
C ILE A 238 -6.79 -11.26 7.08
N SER A 239 -6.38 -12.44 6.62
CA SER A 239 -6.95 -13.11 5.46
C SER A 239 -6.97 -14.62 5.64
N TYR A 240 -7.98 -15.29 5.11
CA TYR A 240 -8.05 -16.75 5.16
C TYR A 240 -6.92 -17.37 4.33
N ASN A 241 -6.70 -16.87 3.11
CA ASN A 241 -5.58 -17.27 2.25
C ASN A 241 -5.22 -16.15 1.27
N VAL A 242 -4.05 -16.27 0.65
CA VAL A 242 -3.64 -15.37 -0.43
C VAL A 242 -4.27 -15.85 -1.75
N VAL A 243 -4.98 -14.97 -2.43
CA VAL A 243 -5.74 -15.29 -3.65
C VAL A 243 -5.06 -14.69 -4.88
N ASP A 244 -5.02 -15.48 -5.98
CA ASP A 244 -4.48 -15.04 -7.26
C ASP A 244 -5.51 -14.24 -8.06
N SER A 245 -5.89 -13.10 -7.52
CA SER A 245 -6.68 -12.12 -8.25
C SER A 245 -6.07 -10.74 -8.10
N GLU A 246 -6.03 -10.00 -9.17
CA GLU A 246 -5.47 -8.66 -9.22
C GLU A 246 -6.10 -7.74 -8.16
N SER A 247 -7.42 -7.75 -8.06
CA SER A 247 -8.15 -6.95 -7.06
C SER A 247 -7.78 -7.31 -5.61
N TYR A 248 -7.60 -8.63 -5.32
CA TYR A 248 -7.18 -9.06 -3.99
C TYR A 248 -5.74 -8.62 -3.69
N ARG A 249 -4.82 -8.80 -4.66
CA ARG A 249 -3.40 -8.43 -4.49
C ARG A 249 -3.22 -6.93 -4.31
N ASN A 250 -4.06 -6.12 -4.96
CA ASN A 250 -4.12 -4.67 -4.73
C ASN A 250 -4.55 -4.34 -3.30
N SER A 251 -5.62 -4.99 -2.86
CA SER A 251 -6.13 -4.82 -1.51
C SER A 251 -5.09 -5.23 -0.46
N LEU A 252 -4.37 -6.32 -0.72
CA LEU A 252 -3.28 -6.80 0.12
C LEU A 252 -2.14 -5.78 0.19
N TYR A 253 -1.62 -5.35 -0.97
CA TYR A 253 -0.59 -4.31 -1.04
C TYR A 253 -1.01 -3.04 -0.32
N MET A 254 -2.20 -2.52 -0.63
CA MET A 254 -2.74 -1.32 -0.03
C MET A 254 -2.83 -1.45 1.50
N THR A 255 -3.30 -2.58 2.01
CA THR A 255 -3.48 -2.81 3.46
C THR A 255 -2.14 -2.91 4.19
N LEU A 256 -1.19 -3.69 3.68
CA LEU A 256 0.12 -3.86 4.30
C LEU A 256 0.89 -2.53 4.36
N THR A 257 0.74 -1.69 3.35
CA THR A 257 1.39 -0.36 3.30
C THR A 257 0.72 0.72 4.15
N ARG A 258 -0.36 0.41 4.88
CA ARG A 258 -0.96 1.34 5.87
C ARG A 258 -0.17 1.40 7.18
N SER A 259 0.75 0.48 7.40
CA SER A 259 1.64 0.50 8.55
C SER A 259 2.87 1.35 8.29
N PHE A 260 3.29 2.09 9.31
CA PHE A 260 4.58 2.76 9.25
C PHE A 260 5.62 2.21 10.24
N LEU A 261 5.27 1.34 11.19
CA LEU A 261 6.22 0.66 12.07
C LEU A 261 6.23 -0.84 11.84
N GLN A 262 5.15 -1.53 12.19
CA GLN A 262 5.10 -3.00 12.11
C GLN A 262 3.78 -3.49 11.51
N THR A 263 3.88 -4.54 10.72
CA THR A 263 2.75 -5.23 10.09
C THR A 263 2.72 -6.67 10.53
N TYR A 264 1.56 -7.12 11.01
CA TYR A 264 1.24 -8.50 11.36
C TYR A 264 0.28 -9.05 10.33
N PHE A 265 0.60 -10.18 9.72
CA PHE A 265 -0.28 -10.85 8.77
C PHE A 265 -0.76 -12.18 9.35
N ILE A 266 -2.03 -12.25 9.69
CA ILE A 266 -2.70 -13.44 10.21
C ILE A 266 -3.37 -14.16 9.05
N MET A 267 -3.04 -15.44 8.85
CA MET A 267 -3.64 -16.28 7.81
C MET A 267 -3.93 -17.70 8.30
N SER A 268 -4.80 -18.41 7.58
CA SER A 268 -5.04 -19.82 7.87
C SER A 268 -3.89 -20.69 7.35
N ASN A 269 -3.83 -21.94 7.82
CA ASN A 269 -2.88 -22.94 7.33
C ASN A 269 -3.33 -23.64 6.01
N TYR A 270 -4.30 -23.07 5.30
CA TYR A 270 -4.90 -23.67 4.12
C TYR A 270 -3.89 -23.88 2.98
N ASP A 271 -3.06 -22.89 2.72
CA ASP A 271 -2.03 -22.93 1.67
C ASP A 271 -0.62 -22.99 2.29
N GLN A 272 -0.13 -24.21 2.51
CA GLN A 272 1.17 -24.43 3.13
C GLN A 272 2.34 -23.99 2.24
N GLU A 273 2.20 -24.05 0.92
CA GLU A 273 3.24 -23.61 0.00
C GLU A 273 3.42 -22.09 0.10
N MET A 274 2.32 -21.34 0.04
CA MET A 274 2.34 -19.89 0.19
C MET A 274 2.87 -19.46 1.56
N ILE A 275 2.46 -20.14 2.63
CA ILE A 275 2.98 -19.88 3.99
C ILE A 275 4.50 -20.02 4.03
N ASN A 276 5.03 -21.12 3.50
CA ASN A 276 6.47 -21.37 3.49
C ASN A 276 7.22 -20.30 2.70
N ILE A 277 6.68 -19.90 1.53
CA ILE A 277 7.22 -18.80 0.71
C ILE A 277 7.25 -17.51 1.53
N MET A 278 6.14 -17.13 2.12
CA MET A 278 6.01 -15.88 2.85
C MET A 278 6.93 -15.83 4.07
N GLN A 279 7.01 -16.92 4.87
CA GLN A 279 7.88 -17.00 6.04
C GLN A 279 9.36 -16.89 5.64
N ALA A 280 9.78 -17.59 4.58
CA ALA A 280 11.14 -17.49 4.07
C ALA A 280 11.49 -16.06 3.63
N ARG A 281 10.57 -15.39 2.93
CA ARG A 281 10.77 -14.01 2.47
C ARG A 281 10.76 -12.99 3.60
N VAL A 282 9.89 -13.16 4.60
CA VAL A 282 9.90 -12.31 5.80
C VAL A 282 11.21 -12.43 6.56
N ASN A 283 11.73 -13.64 6.76
CA ASN A 283 13.03 -13.85 7.41
C ASN A 283 14.15 -13.19 6.62
N GLU A 284 14.21 -13.45 5.29
CA GLU A 284 15.19 -12.84 4.40
C GLU A 284 15.19 -11.31 4.49
N ILE A 285 14.00 -10.70 4.42
CA ILE A 285 13.84 -9.24 4.43
C ILE A 285 14.19 -8.65 5.80
N ASN A 286 13.73 -9.26 6.90
CA ASN A 286 14.00 -8.75 8.24
C ASN A 286 15.49 -8.88 8.62
N GLU A 287 16.17 -9.95 8.18
CA GLU A 287 17.57 -10.19 8.49
C GLU A 287 18.53 -9.39 7.60
N ASN A 288 18.22 -9.27 6.30
CA ASN A 288 19.17 -8.75 5.31
C ASN A 288 18.79 -7.36 4.76
N ASN A 289 17.62 -6.80 5.10
CA ASN A 289 17.06 -5.59 4.49
C ASN A 289 17.03 -5.65 2.95
N SER A 290 16.89 -6.84 2.39
CA SER A 290 16.88 -7.11 0.96
C SER A 290 16.06 -8.34 0.64
N VAL A 291 15.70 -8.52 -0.61
CA VAL A 291 15.04 -9.73 -1.10
C VAL A 291 15.60 -10.14 -2.45
N ILE A 292 15.73 -11.45 -2.65
CA ILE A 292 16.18 -12.05 -3.90
C ILE A 292 14.95 -12.54 -4.67
N ILE A 293 14.82 -12.09 -5.92
CA ILE A 293 13.75 -12.52 -6.83
C ILE A 293 14.34 -12.95 -8.18
N LYS A 294 13.53 -13.63 -8.99
CA LYS A 294 13.93 -13.94 -10.37
C LYS A 294 13.88 -12.67 -11.23
N GLU A 295 14.92 -12.48 -12.02
CA GLU A 295 14.94 -11.42 -13.03
C GLU A 295 13.89 -11.70 -14.10
N SER A 296 13.11 -10.69 -14.45
CA SER A 296 12.16 -10.79 -15.55
C SER A 296 12.79 -10.31 -16.85
N ASN A 297 12.79 -11.20 -17.84
CA ASN A 297 13.16 -10.89 -19.22
C ASN A 297 11.95 -10.51 -20.09
N GLU A 298 10.75 -10.68 -19.56
CA GLU A 298 9.53 -10.34 -20.31
C GLU A 298 9.38 -8.84 -20.47
N THR A 299 9.05 -8.45 -21.69
CA THR A 299 8.73 -7.06 -22.01
C THR A 299 7.33 -6.76 -21.50
N ILE A 300 7.21 -6.48 -20.22
CA ILE A 300 6.01 -5.77 -19.78
C ILE A 300 6.07 -4.41 -20.46
N LYS A 301 4.99 -4.03 -21.11
CA LYS A 301 4.86 -2.67 -21.64
C LYS A 301 5.21 -1.71 -20.51
N ASN A 302 6.21 -0.86 -20.71
CA ASN A 302 6.60 0.15 -19.73
C ASN A 302 5.35 0.95 -19.36
N LYS A 303 4.79 0.74 -18.19
CA LYS A 303 3.56 1.43 -17.78
C LYS A 303 3.82 2.87 -17.33
N ILE A 304 5.10 3.24 -17.15
CA ILE A 304 5.48 4.60 -16.78
C ILE A 304 6.48 5.13 -17.78
N LYS A 305 6.16 6.28 -18.35
CA LYS A 305 7.06 7.06 -19.19
C LYS A 305 7.26 8.42 -18.55
N LEU A 306 8.51 8.72 -18.19
CA LEU A 306 8.86 10.09 -17.80
C LEU A 306 8.79 11.00 -19.02
N THR A 307 8.04 12.06 -18.92
CA THR A 307 7.92 13.08 -20.00
C THR A 307 9.05 14.09 -19.96
N ASN A 308 9.70 14.22 -18.79
CA ASN A 308 10.91 15.04 -18.63
C ASN A 308 12.07 14.17 -18.17
N ASP A 309 13.26 14.45 -18.69
CA ASP A 309 14.49 13.88 -18.17
C ASP A 309 14.63 14.25 -16.68
N ASP A 310 15.14 13.32 -15.86
CA ASP A 310 15.36 13.52 -14.43
C ASP A 310 16.48 14.57 -14.24
N TRP A 311 16.11 15.84 -14.13
CA TRP A 311 17.03 16.98 -14.03
C TRP A 311 17.69 17.11 -12.66
N GLY A 312 17.50 16.12 -11.76
CA GLY A 312 17.96 16.20 -10.37
C GLY A 312 17.22 17.24 -9.52
N MET A 313 16.14 17.79 -10.05
CA MET A 313 15.29 18.79 -9.42
C MET A 313 14.48 18.18 -8.28
N SER A 314 14.33 18.89 -7.16
CA SER A 314 13.42 18.50 -6.10
C SER A 314 11.94 18.69 -6.52
N LEU A 315 11.00 18.05 -5.81
CA LEU A 315 9.57 18.23 -6.09
C LEU A 315 9.15 19.70 -5.95
N ASP A 316 9.67 20.39 -4.91
CA ASP A 316 9.36 21.80 -4.67
C ASP A 316 9.85 22.69 -5.84
N GLU A 317 11.08 22.49 -6.28
CA GLU A 317 11.64 23.19 -7.46
C GLU A 317 10.84 22.89 -8.74
N PHE A 318 10.38 21.65 -8.91
CA PHE A 318 9.55 21.28 -10.05
C PHE A 318 8.19 21.99 -10.01
N ILE A 319 7.51 22.00 -8.89
CA ILE A 319 6.22 22.69 -8.70
C ILE A 319 6.40 24.19 -8.93
N ASP A 320 7.41 24.80 -8.29
CA ASP A 320 7.69 26.23 -8.45
C ASP A 320 7.98 26.61 -9.91
N SER A 321 8.71 25.78 -10.65
CA SER A 321 8.97 26.00 -12.08
C SER A 321 7.71 26.02 -12.93
N LYS A 322 6.69 25.23 -12.54
CA LYS A 322 5.40 25.19 -13.24
C LYS A 322 4.51 26.35 -12.87
N LEU A 323 4.56 26.82 -11.63
CA LEU A 323 3.79 27.99 -11.18
C LEU A 323 4.35 29.28 -11.76
N GLN A 324 5.67 29.45 -11.79
CA GLN A 324 6.33 30.66 -12.37
C GLN A 324 6.16 30.77 -13.90
N ALA A 325 5.99 29.66 -14.62
CA ALA A 325 5.76 29.67 -16.07
C ALA A 325 4.40 30.24 -16.46
N VAL A 326 3.51 30.49 -15.52
CA VAL A 326 2.15 31.02 -15.72
C VAL A 326 2.11 32.54 -15.53
N ASP A 327 3.07 33.10 -14.78
CA ASP A 327 3.15 34.56 -14.52
C ASP A 327 3.91 35.34 -15.62
N ASN A 328 4.41 34.65 -16.64
CA ASN A 328 5.04 35.22 -17.83
C ASN A 328 4.20 34.97 -19.09
#